data_638a1c0df834061895a1c365887fb4bd
#
_entry.id   638a1c0df834061895a1c365887fb4bd
#
_cell.length_a   1.000
_cell.length_b   1.000
_cell.length_c   1.000
_cell.angle_alpha   90.00
_cell.angle_beta   90.00
_cell.angle_gamma   90.00
#
_symmetry.space_group_name_H-M   'P 1'
#
loop_
_entity.id
_entity.type
_entity.pdbx_description
1 polymer ?
#
loop_
_entity_poly.entity_id
_entity_poly.type
_entity_poly.pdbx_seq_one_letter_code
_entity_poly.pdbx_strand_id
1 'polypeptide(L)'
;MDNLDYGIVGNCRSAALISKFGAVEWCCLPEFDSSSVFAKILDEKIGGSFEINVSEEYKISQRYKKNTAILITRFEEGDNIFEVHDFMPRYYAENGSYHSPPELVRYIRHISGKPKFRANYDPRLEYALGKTHSYVKKNFIVSLTNTKRFDTIFLYTSFNKNAIVEAREIEVTKNGYFLLGYNEKILLPNTRKVYLDLENTKVYWLNWTNRTPTYNQYNKEITRSAITLKLLSYDKSGAVLAAATTSLPETIGEVRNWDYRFCWIRDASMVIKVMAQLGHKNVARRYLQFIIDLIPDKDEKLQIMYGINKEKNLTEVTLDHLSGYKNSSPVRVGNAAYKQKQNDIYGILMDVIHAQLIRFDTNIENGEELWGLTKGIVWIVSRHWREADKGIWELRTEDKHFTFSKVLCWVAIDRAIKVARILKKNRKVEKWVKLEQEIKQDILTNSWNEKVNAFTQSYGSPHLDASVLLMESYGFVHAKDPKFVSTVLAIEKELSNDGLLYRYKNEDDFGMPSSSFTICTFWFINSLFKIGEEERARELFDTVLSYSNHLGLFSEDIDFKTKRLLGNFPQAYSHLALIECAVNFSNKAGEEKVLESMRE
;
A
#
# COMPACT_ATOMS: atom_id res chain seq x y z
N MET A 1 21.60 -2.96 12.35
CA MET A 1 21.31 -3.05 10.92
C MET A 1 19.84 -2.71 10.72
N ASP A 2 19.53 -1.88 9.74
CA ASP A 2 18.21 -1.24 9.61
C ASP A 2 17.14 -2.16 9.02
N ASN A 3 15.94 -2.12 9.60
CA ASN A 3 14.79 -2.97 9.24
C ASN A 3 13.70 -2.17 8.50
N LEU A 4 14.03 -1.33 7.52
CA LEU A 4 13.13 -0.31 6.98
C LEU A 4 12.41 0.45 8.12
N ASP A 5 13.22 0.92 9.10
CA ASP A 5 12.75 1.60 10.31
C ASP A 5 12.29 3.03 9.99
N TYR A 6 11.28 3.14 9.16
CA TYR A 6 10.66 4.41 8.74
C TYR A 6 9.21 4.50 9.22
N GLY A 7 8.80 5.73 9.57
CA GLY A 7 7.40 6.10 9.67
C GLY A 7 6.94 6.79 8.38
N ILE A 8 5.70 6.54 7.96
CA ILE A 8 5.07 7.26 6.84
C ILE A 8 4.16 8.37 7.36
N VAL A 9 4.32 9.57 6.81
CA VAL A 9 3.36 10.67 6.96
C VAL A 9 2.84 11.07 5.59
N GLY A 10 1.59 11.52 5.50
CA GLY A 10 1.00 11.89 4.22
C GLY A 10 -0.40 12.47 4.37
N ASN A 11 -0.95 12.97 3.27
CA ASN A 11 -2.26 13.60 3.22
C ASN A 11 -3.16 13.09 2.09
N CYS A 12 -2.91 11.87 1.59
CA CYS A 12 -3.62 11.26 0.46
C CYS A 12 -3.42 12.01 -0.88
N ARG A 13 -2.39 12.81 -0.97
CA ARG A 13 -1.88 13.45 -2.19
C ARG A 13 -0.42 13.09 -2.42
N SER A 14 0.35 13.11 -1.36
CA SER A 14 1.74 12.72 -1.30
C SER A 14 2.06 12.13 0.06
N ALA A 15 3.27 11.56 0.20
CA ALA A 15 3.79 11.03 1.44
C ALA A 15 5.30 11.27 1.59
N ALA A 16 5.76 11.20 2.85
CA ALA A 16 7.18 11.19 3.18
C ALA A 16 7.48 10.03 4.13
N LEU A 17 8.65 9.42 3.98
CA LEU A 17 9.22 8.46 4.91
C LEU A 17 10.24 9.13 5.81
N ILE A 18 10.09 8.90 7.10
CA ILE A 18 10.90 9.50 8.16
C ILE A 18 11.57 8.38 8.95
N SER A 19 12.89 8.35 8.93
CA SER A 19 13.68 7.33 9.62
C SER A 19 13.45 7.38 11.13
N LYS A 20 13.79 6.30 11.84
CA LYS A 20 13.69 6.22 13.32
C LYS A 20 14.48 7.30 14.04
N PHE A 21 15.43 7.94 13.34
CA PHE A 21 16.22 9.06 13.86
C PHE A 21 15.62 10.43 13.53
N GLY A 22 14.46 10.47 12.89
CA GLY A 22 13.76 11.70 12.55
C GLY A 22 14.26 12.38 11.27
N ALA A 23 14.96 11.69 10.38
CA ALA A 23 15.36 12.20 9.08
C ALA A 23 14.29 11.91 8.02
N VAL A 24 13.92 12.90 7.21
CA VAL A 24 13.10 12.69 5.98
C VAL A 24 14.06 12.19 4.91
N GLU A 25 13.91 10.94 4.48
CA GLU A 25 14.80 10.28 3.53
C GLU A 25 14.12 9.87 2.23
N TRP A 26 12.79 9.99 2.18
CA TRP A 26 11.98 9.84 0.98
C TRP A 26 10.83 10.83 1.00
N CYS A 27 10.66 11.59 -0.07
CA CYS A 27 9.51 12.46 -0.28
C CYS A 27 9.37 12.82 -1.75
N CYS A 28 8.19 12.60 -2.32
CA CYS A 28 7.82 13.02 -3.67
C CYS A 28 6.81 14.16 -3.59
N LEU A 29 7.00 15.23 -4.32
CA LEU A 29 6.09 16.37 -4.39
C LEU A 29 5.92 16.82 -5.85
N PRO A 30 4.71 17.25 -6.26
CA PRO A 30 3.52 17.51 -5.44
C PRO A 30 2.63 16.29 -5.19
N GLU A 31 2.88 15.16 -5.84
CA GLU A 31 2.04 13.95 -5.82
C GLU A 31 2.91 12.70 -5.62
N PHE A 32 2.29 11.55 -5.34
CA PHE A 32 2.99 10.31 -5.01
C PHE A 32 3.97 9.85 -6.07
N ASP A 33 3.59 9.92 -7.35
CA ASP A 33 4.36 9.47 -8.51
C ASP A 33 5.26 10.56 -9.11
N SER A 34 5.25 11.75 -8.52
CA SER A 34 6.16 12.84 -8.88
C SER A 34 7.61 12.47 -8.58
N SER A 35 8.54 13.21 -9.15
CA SER A 35 9.95 13.08 -8.83
C SER A 35 10.22 13.38 -7.35
N SER A 36 11.27 12.76 -6.81
CA SER A 36 11.61 12.95 -5.41
C SER A 36 12.25 14.31 -5.14
N VAL A 37 11.98 14.83 -3.93
CA VAL A 37 12.68 15.97 -3.31
C VAL A 37 13.80 15.47 -2.42
N PHE A 38 13.56 14.34 -1.74
CA PHE A 38 14.52 13.61 -0.94
C PHE A 38 14.45 12.14 -1.35
N ALA A 39 15.60 11.52 -1.57
CA ALA A 39 15.75 10.14 -1.99
C ALA A 39 16.97 9.44 -1.36
N LYS A 40 17.39 9.86 -0.15
CA LYS A 40 18.50 9.23 0.57
C LYS A 40 18.32 7.72 0.74
N ILE A 41 17.08 7.26 0.84
CA ILE A 41 16.75 5.83 0.87
C ILE A 41 17.23 5.08 -0.39
N LEU A 42 17.28 5.74 -1.56
CA LEU A 42 17.76 5.15 -2.81
C LEU A 42 19.25 5.39 -3.04
N ASP A 43 19.79 6.46 -2.49
CA ASP A 43 21.23 6.74 -2.58
C ASP A 43 21.67 7.61 -1.39
N GLU A 44 22.45 7.03 -0.50
CA GLU A 44 22.90 7.69 0.75
C GLU A 44 23.77 8.92 0.48
N LYS A 45 24.46 8.98 -0.68
CA LYS A 45 25.45 10.03 -0.98
C LYS A 45 24.84 11.22 -1.70
N ILE A 46 23.96 10.95 -2.67
CA ILE A 46 23.43 12.01 -3.55
C ILE A 46 21.93 12.20 -3.45
N GLY A 47 21.20 11.29 -2.81
CA GLY A 47 19.72 11.33 -2.75
C GLY A 47 19.14 12.48 -1.93
N GLY A 48 19.91 13.05 -1.00
CA GLY A 48 19.49 14.15 -0.14
C GLY A 48 18.48 13.78 0.94
N SER A 49 18.43 14.61 1.99
CA SER A 49 17.58 14.38 3.16
C SER A 49 17.25 15.68 3.89
N PHE A 50 16.31 15.59 4.86
CA PHE A 50 16.11 16.65 5.84
C PHE A 50 16.17 16.07 7.26
N GLU A 51 17.31 16.27 7.93
CA GLU A 51 17.67 15.65 9.19
C GLU A 51 17.60 16.65 10.34
N ILE A 52 17.27 16.15 11.52
CA ILE A 52 17.41 16.84 12.81
C ILE A 52 18.50 16.09 13.58
N ASN A 53 19.72 16.62 13.52
CA ASN A 53 20.89 16.01 14.12
C ASN A 53 21.14 16.55 15.53
N VAL A 54 21.25 15.65 16.49
CA VAL A 54 21.55 15.91 17.90
C VAL A 54 22.86 15.24 18.29
N SER A 55 23.40 15.52 19.49
CA SER A 55 24.56 14.80 20.00
C SER A 55 24.23 13.31 20.26
N GLU A 56 25.27 12.46 20.32
CA GLU A 56 25.13 11.02 20.58
C GLU A 56 24.52 10.70 21.95
N GLU A 57 24.49 11.66 22.86
CA GLU A 57 23.94 11.55 24.22
C GLU A 57 22.40 11.54 24.22
N TYR A 58 21.77 12.02 23.12
CA TYR A 58 20.32 12.02 23.02
C TYR A 58 19.77 10.63 22.78
N LYS A 59 18.83 10.22 23.63
CA LYS A 59 17.95 9.09 23.37
C LYS A 59 16.85 9.50 22.39
N ILE A 60 16.75 8.79 21.28
CA ILE A 60 15.72 9.04 20.26
C ILE A 60 14.68 7.94 20.33
N SER A 61 13.40 8.31 20.35
CA SER A 61 12.27 7.37 20.28
C SER A 61 11.19 7.89 19.35
N GLN A 62 10.49 6.98 18.68
CA GLN A 62 9.50 7.34 17.67
C GLN A 62 8.17 6.61 17.88
N ARG A 63 7.08 7.29 17.69
CA ARG A 63 5.71 6.75 17.79
C ARG A 63 4.74 7.57 16.95
N TYR A 64 3.67 6.95 16.53
CA TYR A 64 2.54 7.73 16.02
C TYR A 64 1.71 8.33 17.16
N LYS A 65 1.14 9.52 16.95
CA LYS A 65 0.04 9.99 17.78
C LYS A 65 -1.14 9.02 17.59
N LYS A 66 -1.71 8.53 18.70
CA LYS A 66 -2.72 7.46 18.70
C LYS A 66 -3.82 7.73 17.64
N ASN A 67 -4.11 6.73 16.82
CA ASN A 67 -5.15 6.76 15.79
C ASN A 67 -4.99 7.87 14.73
N THR A 68 -3.76 8.28 14.44
CA THR A 68 -3.45 9.31 13.44
C THR A 68 -2.28 8.91 12.54
N ALA A 69 -2.06 9.68 11.47
CA ALA A 69 -0.84 9.63 10.66
C ALA A 69 0.17 10.74 11.04
N ILE A 70 0.11 11.26 12.26
CA ILE A 70 1.07 12.22 12.80
C ILE A 70 2.17 11.45 13.50
N LEU A 71 3.39 11.56 13.02
CA LEU A 71 4.56 10.90 13.58
C LEU A 71 5.24 11.80 14.59
N ILE A 72 5.61 11.27 15.74
CA ILE A 72 6.31 11.99 16.80
C ILE A 72 7.66 11.33 17.03
N THR A 73 8.71 12.07 16.77
CA THR A 73 10.08 11.70 17.15
C THR A 73 10.48 12.52 18.37
N ARG A 74 10.79 11.86 19.48
CA ARG A 74 11.20 12.47 20.75
C ARG A 74 12.71 12.36 20.90
N PHE A 75 13.32 13.46 21.25
CA PHE A 75 14.74 13.62 21.52
C PHE A 75 14.91 14.01 23.00
N GLU A 76 15.69 13.25 23.76
CA GLU A 76 15.81 13.38 25.21
C GLU A 76 17.25 13.17 25.68
N GLU A 77 17.79 14.18 26.37
CA GLU A 77 19.10 14.19 27.00
C GLU A 77 18.98 14.84 28.39
N GLY A 78 18.84 14.05 29.43
CA GLY A 78 18.54 14.57 30.76
C GLY A 78 17.27 15.44 30.78
N ASP A 79 17.40 16.70 31.19
CA ASP A 79 16.31 17.66 31.22
C ASP A 79 16.04 18.33 29.84
N ASN A 80 16.93 18.14 28.87
CA ASN A 80 16.82 18.73 27.54
C ASN A 80 15.95 17.87 26.66
N ILE A 81 14.69 18.26 26.48
CA ILE A 81 13.70 17.44 25.79
C ILE A 81 12.93 18.27 24.76
N PHE A 82 12.82 17.75 23.54
CA PHE A 82 11.90 18.25 22.52
C PHE A 82 11.30 17.10 21.69
N GLU A 83 10.19 17.39 21.02
CA GLU A 83 9.55 16.48 20.08
C GLU A 83 9.42 17.13 18.71
N VAL A 84 9.61 16.34 17.65
CA VAL A 84 9.26 16.70 16.27
C VAL A 84 7.97 15.99 15.90
N HIS A 85 6.94 16.75 15.58
CA HIS A 85 5.67 16.24 15.09
C HIS A 85 5.64 16.43 13.57
N ASP A 86 5.86 15.34 12.86
CA ASP A 86 5.88 15.31 11.40
C ASP A 86 4.49 14.95 10.85
N PHE A 87 3.99 15.74 9.91
CA PHE A 87 2.69 15.52 9.25
C PHE A 87 2.60 16.27 7.92
N MET A 88 1.67 15.84 7.08
CA MET A 88 1.19 16.62 5.95
C MET A 88 -0.23 17.09 6.26
N PRO A 89 -0.56 18.39 6.09
CA PRO A 89 -1.88 18.93 6.43
C PRO A 89 -3.00 18.23 5.67
N ARG A 90 -4.05 17.81 6.43
CA ARG A 90 -5.27 17.26 5.88
C ARG A 90 -6.45 17.49 6.80
N TYR A 91 -7.40 18.30 6.36
CA TYR A 91 -8.64 18.57 7.11
C TYR A 91 -9.71 19.17 6.18
N TYR A 92 -10.95 19.24 6.63
CA TYR A 92 -12.02 19.93 5.93
C TYR A 92 -11.84 21.44 6.06
N ALA A 93 -11.81 22.14 4.93
CA ALA A 93 -11.87 23.60 4.88
C ALA A 93 -13.33 24.07 4.98
N GLU A 94 -13.53 25.35 5.28
CA GLU A 94 -14.86 25.96 5.43
C GLU A 94 -15.74 25.83 4.17
N ASN A 95 -15.12 25.80 3.00
CA ASN A 95 -15.81 25.60 1.71
C ASN A 95 -16.23 24.14 1.43
N GLY A 96 -16.08 23.22 2.40
CA GLY A 96 -16.43 21.81 2.29
C GLY A 96 -15.44 20.95 1.47
N SER A 97 -14.34 21.53 0.99
CA SER A 97 -13.26 20.78 0.32
C SER A 97 -12.22 20.29 1.33
N TYR A 98 -11.40 19.30 0.92
CA TYR A 98 -10.23 18.92 1.71
C TYR A 98 -9.07 19.87 1.48
N HIS A 99 -8.55 20.44 2.55
CA HIS A 99 -7.25 21.10 2.55
C HIS A 99 -6.17 20.03 2.64
N SER A 100 -5.49 19.75 1.53
CA SER A 100 -4.39 18.80 1.41
C SER A 100 -3.31 19.32 0.45
N PRO A 101 -2.60 20.40 0.87
CA PRO A 101 -1.54 21.00 0.05
C PRO A 101 -0.34 20.06 -0.08
N PRO A 102 0.51 20.25 -1.11
CA PRO A 102 1.77 19.50 -1.25
C PRO A 102 2.82 20.06 -0.28
N GLU A 103 2.55 19.92 1.01
CA GLU A 103 3.35 20.48 2.09
C GLU A 103 3.72 19.40 3.11
N LEU A 104 4.99 19.38 3.52
CA LEU A 104 5.48 18.60 4.65
C LEU A 104 5.77 19.56 5.82
N VAL A 105 5.17 19.28 6.97
CA VAL A 105 5.33 20.09 8.18
C VAL A 105 6.04 19.27 9.26
N ARG A 106 7.06 19.89 9.88
CA ARG A 106 7.81 19.40 11.02
C ARG A 106 7.64 20.41 12.16
N TYR A 107 6.67 20.16 13.05
CA TYR A 107 6.40 21.03 14.20
C TYR A 107 7.29 20.65 15.37
N ILE A 108 8.15 21.55 15.79
CA ILE A 108 9.05 21.36 16.92
C ILE A 108 8.35 21.80 18.20
N ARG A 109 8.13 20.85 19.10
CA ARG A 109 7.55 21.10 20.42
C ARG A 109 8.64 21.10 21.47
N HIS A 110 8.87 22.24 22.09
CA HIS A 110 9.74 22.35 23.27
C HIS A 110 9.05 21.69 24.47
N ILE A 111 9.71 20.83 25.20
CA ILE A 111 9.19 20.15 26.39
C ILE A 111 9.84 20.70 27.65
N SER A 112 11.17 20.63 27.72
CA SER A 112 11.95 21.11 28.88
C SER A 112 13.40 21.42 28.52
N GLY A 113 14.09 22.13 29.42
CA GLY A 113 15.51 22.46 29.31
C GLY A 113 15.83 23.41 28.15
N LYS A 114 17.04 23.28 27.62
CA LYS A 114 17.55 24.01 26.47
C LYS A 114 18.11 23.04 25.42
N PRO A 115 17.29 22.16 24.89
CA PRO A 115 17.75 21.19 23.90
C PRO A 115 18.29 21.88 22.65
N LYS A 116 19.23 21.24 21.98
CA LYS A 116 19.91 21.75 20.80
C LYS A 116 19.90 20.73 19.68
N PHE A 117 19.84 21.22 18.45
CA PHE A 117 19.95 20.39 17.25
C PHE A 117 20.65 21.15 16.12
N ARG A 118 21.10 20.42 15.10
CA ARG A 118 21.51 20.96 13.79
C ARG A 118 20.52 20.45 12.74
N ALA A 119 20.01 21.36 11.91
CA ALA A 119 19.18 20.98 10.76
C ALA A 119 20.10 20.76 9.55
N ASN A 120 20.17 19.53 9.06
CA ASN A 120 20.79 19.25 7.78
C ASN A 120 19.69 19.23 6.69
N TYR A 121 19.57 20.33 5.95
CA TYR A 121 18.57 20.51 4.90
C TYR A 121 19.22 20.43 3.53
N ASP A 122 19.19 19.25 2.92
CA ASP A 122 19.81 18.95 1.62
C ASP A 122 18.78 18.39 0.62
N PRO A 123 17.88 19.22 0.08
CA PRO A 123 16.97 18.79 -0.96
C PRO A 123 17.72 18.50 -2.27
N ARG A 124 17.37 17.39 -2.93
CA ARG A 124 17.91 16.93 -4.20
C ARG A 124 16.75 16.69 -5.16
N LEU A 125 16.34 17.77 -5.82
CA LEU A 125 15.16 17.77 -6.68
C LEU A 125 15.33 16.83 -7.87
N GLU A 126 14.21 16.34 -8.40
CA GLU A 126 14.14 15.48 -9.58
C GLU A 126 15.07 14.25 -9.49
N TYR A 127 15.00 13.52 -8.36
CA TYR A 127 15.86 12.35 -8.10
C TYR A 127 17.37 12.67 -8.14
N ALA A 128 17.75 13.87 -7.73
CA ALA A 128 19.14 14.34 -7.81
C ALA A 128 19.72 14.38 -9.25
N LEU A 129 18.89 14.46 -10.29
CA LEU A 129 19.32 14.49 -11.69
C LEU A 129 20.16 15.73 -11.99
N GLY A 130 19.85 16.86 -11.37
CA GLY A 130 20.58 18.11 -11.49
C GLY A 130 21.07 18.63 -10.14
N LYS A 131 21.96 19.65 -10.18
CA LYS A 131 22.36 20.35 -8.96
C LYS A 131 21.18 21.14 -8.40
N THR A 132 20.90 20.96 -7.12
CA THR A 132 19.97 21.79 -6.34
C THR A 132 20.76 22.84 -5.57
N HIS A 133 20.30 24.10 -5.65
CA HIS A 133 20.90 25.23 -4.95
C HIS A 133 19.88 25.86 -4.00
N SER A 134 20.28 26.07 -2.75
CA SER A 134 19.44 26.67 -1.71
C SER A 134 19.89 28.09 -1.39
N TYR A 135 18.93 29.04 -1.37
CA TYR A 135 19.21 30.47 -1.13
C TYR A 135 18.32 30.98 0.00
N VAL A 136 18.93 31.71 0.94
CA VAL A 136 18.18 32.41 2.00
C VAL A 136 17.51 33.66 1.42
N LYS A 137 16.21 33.79 1.63
CA LYS A 137 15.40 34.98 1.33
C LYS A 137 14.79 35.54 2.62
N LYS A 138 14.16 36.74 2.53
CA LYS A 138 13.57 37.41 3.71
C LYS A 138 12.65 36.49 4.52
N ASN A 139 11.76 35.74 3.86
CA ASN A 139 10.69 34.96 4.51
C ASN A 139 10.89 33.45 4.47
N PHE A 140 11.79 32.91 3.62
CA PHE A 140 11.98 31.48 3.38
C PHE A 140 13.39 31.15 2.89
N ILE A 141 13.73 29.89 2.87
CA ILE A 141 14.83 29.35 2.07
C ILE A 141 14.19 28.81 0.79
N VAL A 142 14.73 29.15 -0.36
CA VAL A 142 14.28 28.63 -1.65
C VAL A 142 15.33 27.69 -2.23
N SER A 143 14.93 26.50 -2.63
CA SER A 143 15.77 25.50 -3.30
C SER A 143 15.28 25.29 -4.72
N LEU A 144 16.20 25.40 -5.67
CA LEU A 144 15.93 25.36 -7.10
C LEU A 144 16.85 24.34 -7.76
N THR A 145 16.35 23.67 -8.79
CA THR A 145 17.20 22.90 -9.71
C THR A 145 17.40 23.65 -11.03
N ASN A 146 18.48 23.36 -11.73
CA ASN A 146 18.80 23.90 -13.04
C ASN A 146 18.33 23.02 -14.20
N THR A 147 17.46 22.06 -13.94
CA THR A 147 16.87 21.19 -14.94
C THR A 147 15.76 21.92 -15.70
N LYS A 148 15.25 21.29 -16.79
CA LYS A 148 14.18 21.88 -17.62
C LYS A 148 12.81 22.00 -16.94
N ARG A 149 12.58 21.27 -15.81
CA ARG A 149 11.29 21.31 -15.08
C ARG A 149 11.15 22.53 -14.17
N PHE A 150 12.27 23.13 -13.76
CA PHE A 150 12.29 24.28 -12.84
C PHE A 150 11.58 24.06 -11.52
N ASP A 151 11.63 22.83 -10.98
CA ASP A 151 11.05 22.52 -9.69
C ASP A 151 11.64 23.41 -8.60
N THR A 152 10.77 23.89 -7.72
CA THR A 152 11.12 24.84 -6.66
C THR A 152 10.52 24.39 -5.34
N ILE A 153 11.35 24.35 -4.29
CA ILE A 153 10.91 24.10 -2.91
C ILE A 153 11.12 25.34 -2.07
N PHE A 154 10.10 25.68 -1.25
CA PHE A 154 10.14 26.76 -0.29
C PHE A 154 10.12 26.19 1.13
N LEU A 155 11.17 26.44 1.91
CA LEU A 155 11.22 26.09 3.34
C LEU A 155 10.95 27.34 4.19
N TYR A 156 9.77 27.37 4.80
CA TYR A 156 9.38 28.35 5.81
C TYR A 156 9.73 27.85 7.19
N THR A 157 10.22 28.71 8.06
CA THR A 157 10.62 28.32 9.41
C THR A 157 10.58 29.48 10.39
N SER A 158 10.37 29.17 11.67
CA SER A 158 10.53 30.10 12.79
C SER A 158 11.98 30.22 13.30
N PHE A 159 12.86 29.35 12.83
CA PHE A 159 14.29 29.34 13.22
C PHE A 159 15.14 30.24 12.32
N ASN A 160 16.39 30.47 12.72
CA ASN A 160 17.34 31.25 11.93
C ASN A 160 17.69 30.51 10.61
N LYS A 161 17.31 31.09 9.49
CA LYS A 161 17.51 30.50 8.16
C LYS A 161 18.98 30.33 7.78
N ASN A 162 19.85 31.26 8.19
CA ASN A 162 21.28 31.12 7.94
C ASN A 162 21.89 29.96 8.75
N ALA A 163 21.44 29.78 10.00
CA ALA A 163 21.88 28.64 10.81
C ALA A 163 21.49 27.28 10.19
N ILE A 164 20.33 27.22 9.47
CA ILE A 164 19.90 26.03 8.77
C ILE A 164 20.78 25.74 7.56
N VAL A 165 21.00 26.74 6.69
CA VAL A 165 21.81 26.56 5.46
C VAL A 165 23.27 26.26 5.79
N GLU A 166 23.79 26.81 6.88
CA GLU A 166 25.16 26.60 7.35
C GLU A 166 25.29 25.41 8.33
N ALA A 167 24.21 24.67 8.57
CA ALA A 167 24.13 23.54 9.51
C ALA A 167 24.68 23.89 10.92
N ARG A 168 24.46 25.14 11.37
CA ARG A 168 24.84 25.58 12.71
C ARG A 168 23.87 25.09 13.78
N GLU A 169 24.35 25.00 15.01
CA GLU A 169 23.55 24.61 16.17
C GLU A 169 22.42 25.62 16.44
N ILE A 170 21.22 25.08 16.74
CA ILE A 170 20.01 25.83 17.06
C ILE A 170 19.52 25.37 18.44
N GLU A 171 19.37 26.31 19.38
CA GLU A 171 18.79 26.07 20.70
C GLU A 171 17.25 26.20 20.61
N VAL A 172 16.53 25.25 21.19
CA VAL A 172 15.06 25.25 21.24
C VAL A 172 14.59 25.79 22.58
N THR A 173 14.16 27.04 22.62
CA THR A 173 13.64 27.70 23.82
C THR A 173 12.11 27.84 23.81
N LYS A 174 11.48 27.60 22.68
CA LYS A 174 10.03 27.66 22.45
C LYS A 174 9.64 26.79 21.27
N ASN A 175 8.35 26.54 21.10
CA ASN A 175 7.84 25.83 19.94
C ASN A 175 8.22 26.52 18.64
N GLY A 176 8.56 25.73 17.63
CA GLY A 176 8.96 26.20 16.32
C GLY A 176 8.43 25.29 15.20
N TYR A 177 8.81 25.58 13.98
CA TYR A 177 8.40 24.77 12.85
C TYR A 177 9.35 24.88 11.67
N PHE A 178 9.29 23.84 10.82
CA PHE A 178 9.68 23.84 9.42
C PHE A 178 8.44 23.47 8.59
N LEU A 179 8.19 24.20 7.52
CA LEU A 179 7.14 23.92 6.55
C LEU A 179 7.76 23.95 5.15
N LEU A 180 7.74 22.81 4.50
CA LEU A 180 8.23 22.62 3.15
C LEU A 180 7.04 22.66 2.19
N GLY A 181 7.04 23.61 1.23
CA GLY A 181 6.01 23.75 0.19
C GLY A 181 6.62 23.64 -1.20
N TYR A 182 5.84 23.19 -2.17
CA TYR A 182 6.25 22.92 -3.54
C TYR A 182 5.68 23.94 -4.53
N ASN A 183 6.53 24.53 -5.34
CA ASN A 183 6.29 25.44 -6.47
C ASN A 183 5.44 26.71 -6.18
N GLU A 184 4.75 26.79 -5.09
CA GLU A 184 3.89 27.93 -4.74
C GLU A 184 4.38 28.64 -3.48
N LYS A 185 4.42 29.97 -3.54
CA LYS A 185 4.66 30.79 -2.34
C LYS A 185 3.38 30.92 -1.56
N ILE A 186 3.43 30.64 -0.28
CA ILE A 186 2.32 30.83 0.65
C ILE A 186 2.51 32.11 1.47
N LEU A 187 1.43 32.58 2.08
CA LEU A 187 1.51 33.63 3.09
C LEU A 187 2.41 33.16 4.22
N LEU A 188 3.28 34.05 4.72
CA LEU A 188 4.24 33.69 5.78
C LEU A 188 3.51 33.08 6.98
N PRO A 189 3.68 31.75 7.20
CA PRO A 189 3.04 31.10 8.34
C PRO A 189 3.69 31.56 9.65
N ASN A 190 2.95 31.48 10.74
CA ASN A 190 3.50 31.62 12.08
C ASN A 190 3.28 30.33 12.87
N THR A 191 3.95 30.20 14.01
CA THR A 191 3.91 28.99 14.84
C THR A 191 2.47 28.63 15.26
N ARG A 192 1.60 29.61 15.51
CA ARG A 192 0.19 29.39 15.85
C ARG A 192 -0.59 28.76 14.70
N LYS A 193 -0.42 29.28 13.46
CA LYS A 193 -1.08 28.73 12.27
C LYS A 193 -0.65 27.26 12.05
N VAL A 194 0.65 26.98 12.12
CA VAL A 194 1.18 25.62 11.95
C VAL A 194 0.68 24.68 13.06
N TYR A 195 0.55 25.17 14.28
CA TYR A 195 -0.07 24.39 15.37
C TYR A 195 -1.55 24.10 15.11
N LEU A 196 -2.30 25.06 14.57
CA LEU A 196 -3.69 24.83 14.19
C LEU A 196 -3.83 23.80 13.07
N ASP A 197 -2.93 23.80 12.07
CA ASP A 197 -2.89 22.78 11.02
C ASP A 197 -2.62 21.38 11.59
N LEU A 198 -1.74 21.28 12.59
CA LEU A 198 -1.48 20.04 13.33
C LEU A 198 -2.74 19.54 14.04
N GLU A 199 -3.45 20.43 14.78
CA GLU A 199 -4.65 20.04 15.52
C GLU A 199 -5.80 19.69 14.57
N ASN A 200 -6.01 20.44 13.50
CA ASN A 200 -7.02 20.14 12.48
C ASN A 200 -6.73 18.78 11.79
N THR A 201 -5.48 18.53 11.46
CA THR A 201 -5.04 17.23 10.89
C THR A 201 -5.27 16.09 11.88
N LYS A 202 -4.99 16.29 13.16
CA LYS A 202 -5.31 15.33 14.22
C LYS A 202 -6.81 15.02 14.28
N VAL A 203 -7.65 16.05 14.31
CA VAL A 203 -9.13 15.90 14.33
C VAL A 203 -9.61 15.13 13.10
N TYR A 204 -9.08 15.43 11.92
CA TYR A 204 -9.39 14.69 10.71
C TYR A 204 -9.12 13.17 10.88
N TRP A 205 -7.93 12.80 11.34
CA TRP A 205 -7.57 11.38 11.49
C TRP A 205 -8.40 10.69 12.57
N LEU A 206 -8.66 11.34 13.69
CA LEU A 206 -9.52 10.77 14.75
C LEU A 206 -10.95 10.53 14.24
N ASN A 207 -11.53 11.49 13.54
CA ASN A 207 -12.86 11.34 12.93
C ASN A 207 -12.88 10.24 11.86
N TRP A 208 -11.79 10.07 11.14
CA TRP A 208 -11.68 9.01 10.14
C TRP A 208 -11.58 7.63 10.80
N THR A 209 -10.71 7.47 11.79
CA THR A 209 -10.48 6.18 12.48
C THR A 209 -11.66 5.75 13.34
N ASN A 210 -12.45 6.67 13.88
CA ASN A 210 -13.67 6.37 14.65
C ASN A 210 -14.74 5.64 13.84
N ARG A 211 -14.61 5.56 12.52
CA ARG A 211 -15.51 4.77 11.65
C ARG A 211 -15.11 3.30 11.57
N THR A 212 -13.87 2.98 11.91
CA THR A 212 -13.39 1.59 11.96
C THR A 212 -14.05 0.87 13.15
N PRO A 213 -14.68 -0.29 12.95
CA PRO A 213 -15.22 -1.06 14.05
C PRO A 213 -14.15 -1.42 15.08
N THR A 214 -14.56 -1.52 16.33
CA THR A 214 -13.69 -2.06 17.39
C THR A 214 -13.84 -3.57 17.44
N TYR A 215 -12.75 -4.27 17.58
CA TYR A 215 -12.66 -5.72 17.69
C TYR A 215 -12.16 -6.11 19.08
N ASN A 216 -12.34 -7.36 19.49
CA ASN A 216 -11.84 -7.85 20.79
C ASN A 216 -10.31 -8.01 20.81
N GLN A 217 -9.67 -8.20 19.65
CA GLN A 217 -8.22 -8.36 19.49
C GLN A 217 -7.69 -7.52 18.32
N TYR A 218 -6.39 -7.28 18.25
CA TYR A 218 -5.64 -6.68 17.13
C TYR A 218 -6.10 -5.28 16.69
N ASN A 219 -6.77 -4.52 17.55
CA ASN A 219 -7.28 -3.18 17.19
C ASN A 219 -6.17 -2.19 16.77
N LYS A 220 -5.00 -2.29 17.40
CA LYS A 220 -3.84 -1.44 17.10
C LYS A 220 -3.33 -1.72 15.69
N GLU A 221 -3.18 -2.99 15.34
CA GLU A 221 -2.69 -3.49 14.08
C GLU A 221 -3.67 -3.18 12.95
N ILE A 222 -4.97 -3.44 13.17
CA ILE A 222 -6.06 -3.10 12.23
C ILE A 222 -6.08 -1.59 11.97
N THR A 223 -6.07 -0.76 13.02
CA THR A 223 -6.15 0.69 12.88
C THR A 223 -4.92 1.25 12.19
N ARG A 224 -3.71 0.78 12.53
CA ARG A 224 -2.47 1.23 11.88
C ARG A 224 -2.46 0.85 10.41
N SER A 225 -2.81 -0.38 10.07
CA SER A 225 -2.89 -0.85 8.69
C SER A 225 -3.97 -0.10 7.90
N ALA A 226 -5.14 0.15 8.48
CA ALA A 226 -6.19 0.94 7.84
C ALA A 226 -5.74 2.38 7.53
N ILE A 227 -5.02 3.05 8.46
CA ILE A 227 -4.43 4.38 8.23
C ILE A 227 -3.40 4.32 7.10
N THR A 228 -2.56 3.28 7.07
CA THR A 228 -1.55 3.09 6.02
C THR A 228 -2.22 2.94 4.65
N LEU A 229 -3.24 2.09 4.53
CA LEU A 229 -4.02 1.94 3.30
C LEU A 229 -4.72 3.25 2.88
N LYS A 230 -5.22 4.02 3.85
CA LYS A 230 -5.80 5.34 3.57
C LYS A 230 -4.75 6.32 3.06
N LEU A 231 -3.54 6.31 3.62
CA LEU A 231 -2.44 7.15 3.14
C LEU A 231 -2.06 6.83 1.70
N LEU A 232 -2.11 5.56 1.29
CA LEU A 232 -1.83 5.10 -0.07
C LEU A 232 -3.00 5.33 -1.05
N SER A 233 -4.14 5.85 -0.59
CA SER A 233 -5.29 6.19 -1.44
C SER A 233 -5.18 7.63 -1.93
N TYR A 234 -5.06 7.82 -3.25
CA TYR A 234 -4.97 9.15 -3.86
C TYR A 234 -6.33 9.82 -3.95
N ASP A 235 -6.48 10.95 -3.28
CA ASP A 235 -7.79 11.51 -3.01
C ASP A 235 -8.42 12.24 -4.21
N LYS A 236 -7.63 12.71 -5.17
CA LYS A 236 -8.16 13.42 -6.34
C LYS A 236 -8.89 12.47 -7.30
N SER A 237 -8.31 11.31 -7.60
CA SER A 237 -8.88 10.36 -8.56
C SER A 237 -9.59 9.17 -7.91
N GLY A 238 -9.19 8.78 -6.70
CA GLY A 238 -9.63 7.55 -6.05
C GLY A 238 -8.70 6.35 -6.30
N ALA A 239 -7.60 6.53 -7.03
CA ALA A 239 -6.58 5.50 -7.20
C ALA A 239 -5.99 5.04 -5.87
N VAL A 240 -5.52 3.79 -5.79
CA VAL A 240 -4.80 3.26 -4.63
C VAL A 240 -3.46 2.72 -5.11
N LEU A 241 -2.38 3.19 -4.49
CA LEU A 241 -1.02 2.81 -4.82
C LEU A 241 -0.68 1.46 -4.22
N ALA A 242 0.15 0.68 -4.91
CA ALA A 242 0.70 -0.56 -4.37
C ALA A 242 1.67 -0.28 -3.20
N ALA A 243 2.53 0.74 -3.31
CA ALA A 243 3.38 1.22 -2.22
C ALA A 243 3.73 2.71 -2.40
N ALA A 244 4.30 3.34 -1.35
CA ALA A 244 4.72 4.74 -1.40
C ALA A 244 6.11 4.95 -2.02
N THR A 245 6.84 3.88 -2.33
CA THR A 245 8.23 3.92 -2.81
C THR A 245 8.40 3.30 -4.18
N THR A 246 9.56 3.56 -4.76
CA THR A 246 10.07 2.84 -5.92
C THR A 246 11.40 2.17 -5.58
N SER A 247 11.69 1.07 -6.27
CA SER A 247 13.02 0.47 -6.41
C SER A 247 13.69 0.02 -5.12
N LEU A 248 12.92 -0.24 -4.07
CA LEU A 248 13.44 -0.98 -2.93
C LEU A 248 13.47 -2.47 -3.30
N PRO A 249 14.61 -3.17 -3.13
CA PRO A 249 14.81 -4.51 -3.65
C PRO A 249 14.07 -5.58 -2.85
N GLU A 250 13.49 -6.58 -3.53
CA GLU A 250 12.98 -7.79 -2.91
C GLU A 250 14.10 -8.57 -2.19
N THR A 251 15.33 -8.42 -2.67
CA THR A 251 16.56 -8.96 -2.05
C THR A 251 17.71 -8.01 -2.27
N ILE A 252 18.46 -7.70 -1.21
CA ILE A 252 19.60 -6.76 -1.27
C ILE A 252 20.64 -7.25 -2.29
N GLY A 253 21.01 -6.36 -3.22
CA GLY A 253 21.99 -6.60 -4.27
C GLY A 253 21.40 -7.25 -5.53
N GLU A 254 20.12 -7.57 -5.56
CA GLU A 254 19.43 -8.15 -6.73
C GLU A 254 18.68 -7.09 -7.54
N VAL A 255 18.10 -7.51 -8.69
CA VAL A 255 17.55 -6.63 -9.72
C VAL A 255 16.03 -6.48 -9.70
N ARG A 256 15.34 -7.14 -8.75
CA ARG A 256 13.88 -7.07 -8.58
C ARG A 256 13.49 -5.81 -7.82
N ASN A 257 13.60 -4.67 -8.51
CA ASN A 257 13.44 -3.31 -7.95
C ASN A 257 12.43 -2.55 -8.82
N TRP A 258 11.16 -2.44 -8.39
CA TRP A 258 10.07 -1.95 -9.22
C TRP A 258 9.49 -0.64 -8.68
N ASP A 259 8.88 0.16 -9.57
CA ASP A 259 8.12 1.33 -9.15
C ASP A 259 6.68 0.93 -8.81
N TYR A 260 6.30 1.09 -7.53
CA TYR A 260 4.99 0.70 -6.99
C TYR A 260 4.08 1.89 -6.69
N ARG A 261 4.43 3.09 -7.15
CA ARG A 261 3.64 4.30 -6.92
C ARG A 261 2.47 4.45 -7.89
N PHE A 262 2.01 3.37 -8.47
CA PHE A 262 0.89 3.29 -9.42
C PHE A 262 -0.28 2.48 -8.86
N CYS A 263 -1.41 2.55 -9.56
CA CYS A 263 -2.64 1.86 -9.20
C CYS A 263 -2.80 0.57 -10.03
N TRP A 264 -2.48 -0.57 -9.44
CA TRP A 264 -2.88 -1.88 -9.98
C TRP A 264 -4.36 -2.11 -9.70
N ILE A 265 -5.12 -2.51 -10.73
CA ILE A 265 -6.55 -2.78 -10.59
C ILE A 265 -6.79 -3.90 -9.57
N ARG A 266 -5.98 -4.94 -9.59
CA ARG A 266 -6.02 -6.07 -8.66
C ARG A 266 -5.80 -5.63 -7.22
N ASP A 267 -4.68 -4.99 -6.94
CA ASP A 267 -4.24 -4.57 -5.60
C ASP A 267 -5.23 -3.60 -4.98
N ALA A 268 -5.58 -2.57 -5.74
CA ALA A 268 -6.52 -1.55 -5.32
C ALA A 268 -7.91 -2.14 -5.02
N SER A 269 -8.40 -3.07 -5.84
CA SER A 269 -9.68 -3.73 -5.62
C SER A 269 -9.70 -4.55 -4.32
N MET A 270 -8.63 -5.28 -4.01
CA MET A 270 -8.51 -6.02 -2.74
C MET A 270 -8.46 -5.07 -1.54
N VAL A 271 -7.69 -3.98 -1.63
CA VAL A 271 -7.66 -2.93 -0.59
C VAL A 271 -9.05 -2.36 -0.35
N ILE A 272 -9.78 -2.03 -1.42
CA ILE A 272 -11.11 -1.42 -1.32
C ILE A 272 -12.12 -2.36 -0.67
N LYS A 273 -12.04 -3.66 -0.93
CA LYS A 273 -12.89 -4.67 -0.28
C LYS A 273 -12.69 -4.65 1.24
N VAL A 274 -11.44 -4.63 1.71
CA VAL A 274 -11.09 -4.55 3.13
C VAL A 274 -11.53 -3.22 3.73
N MET A 275 -11.28 -2.10 3.05
CA MET A 275 -11.69 -0.78 3.52
C MET A 275 -13.22 -0.65 3.63
N ALA A 276 -13.96 -1.26 2.71
CA ALA A 276 -15.41 -1.34 2.77
C ALA A 276 -15.89 -2.19 3.97
N GLN A 277 -15.20 -3.29 4.27
CA GLN A 277 -15.47 -4.14 5.45
C GLN A 277 -15.25 -3.37 6.76
N LEU A 278 -14.25 -2.50 6.82
CA LEU A 278 -13.99 -1.60 7.93
C LEU A 278 -14.89 -0.35 7.98
N GLY A 279 -15.91 -0.25 7.10
CA GLY A 279 -16.88 0.85 7.12
C GLY A 279 -16.46 2.11 6.37
N HIS A 280 -15.33 2.10 5.66
CA HIS A 280 -14.80 3.27 4.93
C HIS A 280 -15.41 3.42 3.52
N LYS A 281 -16.74 3.58 3.45
CA LYS A 281 -17.55 3.61 2.21
C LYS A 281 -17.06 4.63 1.16
N ASN A 282 -16.61 5.80 1.60
CA ASN A 282 -16.18 6.86 0.67
C ASN A 282 -14.92 6.50 -0.12
N VAL A 283 -14.02 5.70 0.46
CA VAL A 283 -12.82 5.23 -0.25
C VAL A 283 -13.25 4.28 -1.37
N ALA A 284 -14.14 3.34 -1.06
CA ALA A 284 -14.67 2.40 -2.04
C ALA A 284 -15.41 3.09 -3.19
N ARG A 285 -16.27 4.07 -2.88
CA ARG A 285 -17.01 4.83 -3.92
C ARG A 285 -16.09 5.58 -4.87
N ARG A 286 -15.04 6.25 -4.35
CA ARG A 286 -14.08 6.97 -5.18
C ARG A 286 -13.28 6.05 -6.09
N TYR A 287 -12.87 4.91 -5.59
CA TYR A 287 -12.18 3.92 -6.41
C TYR A 287 -13.08 3.36 -7.53
N LEU A 288 -14.33 3.03 -7.24
CA LEU A 288 -15.26 2.59 -8.28
C LEU A 288 -15.49 3.66 -9.34
N GLN A 289 -15.56 4.95 -8.94
CA GLN A 289 -15.62 6.04 -9.91
C GLN A 289 -14.34 6.10 -10.76
N PHE A 290 -13.17 5.94 -10.15
CA PHE A 290 -11.90 5.83 -10.88
C PHE A 290 -11.95 4.71 -11.93
N ILE A 291 -12.48 3.53 -11.58
CA ILE A 291 -12.65 2.40 -12.52
C ILE A 291 -13.64 2.74 -13.62
N ILE A 292 -14.79 3.32 -13.29
CA ILE A 292 -15.82 3.73 -14.28
C ILE A 292 -15.22 4.70 -15.30
N ASP A 293 -14.45 5.66 -14.82
CA ASP A 293 -13.79 6.66 -15.67
C ASP A 293 -12.66 6.07 -16.55
N LEU A 294 -12.17 4.86 -16.22
CA LEU A 294 -11.16 4.14 -17.02
C LEU A 294 -11.77 3.25 -18.09
N ILE A 295 -13.09 2.99 -18.04
CA ILE A 295 -13.72 2.10 -19.02
C ILE A 295 -13.54 2.70 -20.41
N PRO A 296 -12.88 1.98 -21.32
CA PRO A 296 -12.65 2.48 -22.65
C PRO A 296 -13.95 2.53 -23.45
N ASP A 297 -14.02 3.44 -24.41
CA ASP A 297 -14.97 3.31 -25.51
C ASP A 297 -14.77 1.97 -26.23
N LYS A 298 -15.84 1.45 -26.84
CA LYS A 298 -15.96 0.11 -27.45
C LYS A 298 -14.61 -0.43 -27.98
N ASP A 299 -14.27 -1.65 -27.53
CA ASP A 299 -13.17 -2.50 -28.00
C ASP A 299 -11.77 -2.35 -27.35
N GLU A 300 -11.55 -1.44 -26.42
CA GLU A 300 -10.28 -1.35 -25.67
C GLU A 300 -10.33 -2.22 -24.39
N LYS A 301 -9.28 -3.01 -24.12
CA LYS A 301 -9.16 -3.83 -22.90
C LYS A 301 -8.69 -2.96 -21.73
N LEU A 302 -9.17 -3.25 -20.52
CA LEU A 302 -8.62 -2.67 -19.31
C LEU A 302 -7.15 -3.09 -19.17
N GLN A 303 -6.28 -2.11 -18.85
CA GLN A 303 -4.90 -2.38 -18.45
C GLN A 303 -4.88 -2.92 -17.01
N ILE A 304 -3.80 -3.59 -16.65
CA ILE A 304 -3.63 -4.12 -15.29
C ILE A 304 -3.34 -3.03 -14.28
N MET A 305 -2.73 -1.92 -14.72
CA MET A 305 -2.37 -0.78 -13.88
C MET A 305 -2.49 0.55 -14.63
N TYR A 306 -2.60 1.61 -13.87
CA TYR A 306 -2.69 2.99 -14.34
C TYR A 306 -1.92 3.93 -13.42
N GLY A 307 -1.55 5.10 -13.94
CA GLY A 307 -1.09 6.22 -13.13
C GLY A 307 -2.17 6.72 -12.17
N ILE A 308 -1.78 7.48 -11.17
CA ILE A 308 -2.71 8.00 -10.15
C ILE A 308 -3.72 9.00 -10.73
N ASN A 309 -3.42 9.66 -11.84
CA ASN A 309 -4.34 10.53 -12.59
C ASN A 309 -4.88 9.82 -13.86
N LYS A 310 -4.92 8.48 -13.88
CA LYS A 310 -5.42 7.63 -14.97
C LYS A 310 -4.51 7.54 -16.19
N GLU A 311 -3.23 7.86 -16.05
CA GLU A 311 -2.26 7.73 -17.13
C GLU A 311 -2.18 6.27 -17.58
N LYS A 312 -2.29 6.06 -18.90
CA LYS A 312 -2.19 4.73 -19.52
C LYS A 312 -0.75 4.36 -19.88
N ASN A 313 0.11 5.34 -20.07
CA ASN A 313 1.51 5.11 -20.45
C ASN A 313 2.42 5.27 -19.22
N LEU A 314 2.94 4.17 -18.72
CA LEU A 314 3.81 4.09 -17.55
C LEU A 314 5.22 3.62 -17.96
N THR A 315 5.78 4.22 -19.00
CA THR A 315 7.08 3.82 -19.53
C THR A 315 8.13 3.73 -18.45
N GLU A 316 8.73 2.55 -18.33
CA GLU A 316 9.80 2.27 -17.38
C GLU A 316 11.12 2.89 -17.87
N VAL A 317 11.79 3.63 -17.00
CA VAL A 317 13.07 4.28 -17.23
C VAL A 317 14.00 3.99 -16.06
N THR A 318 15.29 3.72 -16.32
CA THR A 318 16.32 3.57 -15.28
C THR A 318 16.96 4.91 -14.93
N LEU A 319 17.27 5.09 -13.66
CA LEU A 319 18.00 6.25 -13.12
C LEU A 319 19.42 5.80 -12.77
N ASP A 320 20.27 5.65 -13.78
CA ASP A 320 21.60 5.04 -13.65
C ASP A 320 22.58 5.82 -12.77
N HIS A 321 22.27 7.07 -12.44
CA HIS A 321 23.06 7.91 -11.54
C HIS A 321 22.81 7.61 -10.05
N LEU A 322 21.76 6.87 -9.71
CA LEU A 322 21.46 6.45 -8.34
C LEU A 322 21.93 5.01 -8.11
N SER A 323 22.59 4.78 -6.98
CA SER A 323 23.14 3.46 -6.62
C SER A 323 22.07 2.42 -6.25
N GLY A 324 20.86 2.84 -5.93
CA GLY A 324 19.80 2.01 -5.37
C GLY A 324 19.98 1.75 -3.86
N TYR A 325 18.89 1.33 -3.21
CA TYR A 325 18.88 0.99 -1.78
C TYR A 325 19.97 -0.02 -1.46
N LYS A 326 20.93 0.37 -0.58
CA LYS A 326 22.10 -0.46 -0.22
C LYS A 326 22.86 -1.00 -1.44
N ASN A 327 23.04 -0.17 -2.46
CA ASN A 327 23.67 -0.48 -3.74
C ASN A 327 22.94 -1.56 -4.56
N SER A 328 21.62 -1.65 -4.47
CA SER A 328 20.77 -2.56 -5.24
C SER A 328 20.22 -1.83 -6.47
N SER A 329 20.95 -1.86 -7.56
CA SER A 329 20.53 -1.29 -8.85
C SER A 329 19.76 -2.32 -9.68
N PRO A 330 18.97 -1.89 -10.68
CA PRO A 330 18.72 -0.52 -11.11
C PRO A 330 17.66 0.21 -10.26
N VAL A 331 17.73 1.53 -10.22
CA VAL A 331 16.61 2.37 -9.78
C VAL A 331 15.71 2.64 -10.96
N ARG A 332 14.40 2.36 -10.84
CA ARG A 332 13.40 2.49 -11.91
C ARG A 332 12.33 3.52 -11.56
N VAL A 333 11.83 4.19 -12.58
CA VAL A 333 10.64 5.03 -12.56
C VAL A 333 9.74 4.59 -13.71
N GLY A 334 8.43 4.46 -13.47
CA GLY A 334 7.55 3.77 -14.39
C GLY A 334 7.60 2.25 -14.17
N ASN A 335 6.72 1.51 -14.87
CA ASN A 335 6.66 0.05 -14.73
C ASN A 335 6.18 -0.60 -16.03
N ALA A 336 7.02 -1.39 -16.68
CA ALA A 336 6.75 -1.99 -17.99
C ALA A 336 5.62 -3.03 -17.96
N ALA A 337 5.23 -3.54 -16.80
CA ALA A 337 4.13 -4.50 -16.66
C ALA A 337 2.76 -3.92 -17.09
N TYR A 338 2.62 -2.59 -17.22
CA TYR A 338 1.38 -1.96 -17.69
C TYR A 338 0.88 -2.49 -19.04
N LYS A 339 1.76 -3.07 -19.87
CA LYS A 339 1.43 -3.66 -21.17
C LYS A 339 0.98 -5.12 -21.09
N GLN A 340 1.09 -5.76 -19.94
CA GLN A 340 0.79 -7.18 -19.80
C GLN A 340 -0.71 -7.45 -19.86
N LYS A 341 -1.04 -8.68 -20.31
CA LYS A 341 -2.37 -9.24 -20.21
C LYS A 341 -2.46 -10.10 -18.96
N GLN A 342 -3.41 -9.79 -18.08
CA GLN A 342 -3.72 -10.58 -16.89
C GLN A 342 -5.24 -10.74 -16.76
N ASN A 343 -5.70 -11.99 -16.74
CA ASN A 343 -7.14 -12.29 -16.73
C ASN A 343 -7.74 -12.24 -15.30
N ASP A 344 -6.91 -12.19 -14.27
CA ASP A 344 -7.32 -12.12 -12.86
C ASP A 344 -8.01 -10.80 -12.51
N ILE A 345 -7.65 -9.68 -13.16
CA ILE A 345 -8.23 -8.36 -12.89
C ILE A 345 -9.75 -8.32 -13.00
N TYR A 346 -10.34 -9.10 -13.93
CA TYR A 346 -11.79 -9.11 -14.17
C TYR A 346 -12.57 -9.72 -13.00
N GLY A 347 -12.03 -10.78 -12.39
CA GLY A 347 -12.64 -11.43 -11.24
C GLY A 347 -12.59 -10.57 -9.99
N ILE A 348 -11.43 -9.98 -9.72
CA ILE A 348 -11.24 -9.12 -8.56
C ILE A 348 -12.11 -7.86 -8.65
N LEU A 349 -12.16 -7.24 -9.82
CA LEU A 349 -13.02 -6.08 -10.05
C LEU A 349 -14.52 -6.43 -9.89
N MET A 350 -14.94 -7.56 -10.42
CA MET A 350 -16.33 -8.02 -10.27
C MET A 350 -16.67 -8.34 -8.81
N ASP A 351 -15.73 -8.85 -8.02
CA ASP A 351 -15.91 -9.10 -6.58
C ASP A 351 -16.13 -7.79 -5.81
N VAL A 352 -15.41 -6.71 -6.17
CA VAL A 352 -15.64 -5.36 -5.60
C VAL A 352 -17.01 -4.81 -5.98
N ILE A 353 -17.43 -4.94 -7.24
CA ILE A 353 -18.76 -4.50 -7.70
C ILE A 353 -19.86 -5.21 -6.90
N HIS A 354 -19.74 -6.53 -6.75
CA HIS A 354 -20.68 -7.33 -5.96
C HIS A 354 -20.68 -6.89 -4.48
N ALA A 355 -19.51 -6.72 -3.86
CA ALA A 355 -19.39 -6.27 -2.48
C ALA A 355 -20.00 -4.87 -2.26
N GLN A 356 -19.86 -3.97 -3.23
CA GLN A 356 -20.46 -2.63 -3.20
C GLN A 356 -21.99 -2.73 -3.14
N LEU A 357 -22.59 -3.55 -4.00
CA LEU A 357 -24.06 -3.71 -4.08
C LEU A 357 -24.67 -4.33 -2.81
N ILE A 358 -23.91 -5.21 -2.12
CA ILE A 358 -24.39 -5.84 -0.88
C ILE A 358 -24.25 -4.91 0.31
N ARG A 359 -23.16 -4.16 0.40
CA ARG A 359 -22.77 -3.44 1.63
C ARG A 359 -23.24 -2.00 1.69
N PHE A 360 -23.62 -1.41 0.55
CA PHE A 360 -23.95 0.00 0.46
C PHE A 360 -25.30 0.21 -0.23
N ASP A 361 -26.04 1.20 0.23
CA ASP A 361 -27.24 1.66 -0.46
C ASP A 361 -26.83 2.20 -1.83
N THR A 362 -27.25 1.52 -2.88
CA THR A 362 -26.96 1.88 -4.26
C THR A 362 -28.19 2.58 -4.84
N ASN A 363 -28.03 3.81 -5.31
CA ASN A 363 -29.10 4.48 -6.05
C ASN A 363 -29.28 3.85 -7.44
N ILE A 364 -30.38 4.18 -8.12
CA ILE A 364 -30.75 3.58 -9.43
C ILE A 364 -29.67 3.89 -10.48
N GLU A 365 -29.14 5.12 -10.49
CA GLU A 365 -28.14 5.57 -11.45
C GLU A 365 -26.83 4.77 -11.32
N ASN A 366 -26.27 4.69 -10.11
CA ASN A 366 -25.09 3.86 -9.85
C ASN A 366 -25.32 2.37 -10.15
N GLY A 367 -26.55 1.87 -9.95
CA GLY A 367 -26.92 0.50 -10.29
C GLY A 367 -26.85 0.21 -11.79
N GLU A 368 -27.28 1.13 -12.64
CA GLU A 368 -27.21 0.98 -14.10
C GLU A 368 -25.77 1.09 -14.63
N GLU A 369 -24.94 1.98 -14.07
CA GLU A 369 -23.51 2.06 -14.41
C GLU A 369 -22.77 0.77 -14.05
N LEU A 370 -22.95 0.27 -12.83
CA LEU A 370 -22.36 -1.00 -12.37
C LEU A 370 -22.88 -2.19 -13.19
N TRP A 371 -24.14 -2.15 -13.63
CA TRP A 371 -24.69 -3.15 -14.55
C TRP A 371 -24.04 -3.08 -15.94
N GLY A 372 -23.77 -1.88 -16.43
CA GLY A 372 -23.03 -1.66 -17.67
C GLY A 372 -21.64 -2.31 -17.62
N LEU A 373 -20.88 -2.01 -16.55
CA LEU A 373 -19.56 -2.57 -16.29
C LEU A 373 -19.61 -4.10 -16.14
N THR A 374 -20.58 -4.63 -15.38
CA THR A 374 -20.80 -6.08 -15.22
C THR A 374 -20.94 -6.78 -16.57
N LYS A 375 -21.79 -6.23 -17.47
CA LYS A 375 -21.97 -6.79 -18.82
C LYS A 375 -20.69 -6.76 -19.66
N GLY A 376 -19.93 -5.67 -19.57
CA GLY A 376 -18.65 -5.50 -20.25
C GLY A 376 -17.63 -6.56 -19.80
N ILE A 377 -17.47 -6.75 -18.51
CA ILE A 377 -16.58 -7.76 -17.94
C ILE A 377 -16.98 -9.17 -18.38
N VAL A 378 -18.26 -9.52 -18.28
CA VAL A 378 -18.75 -10.85 -18.73
C VAL A 378 -18.51 -11.04 -20.23
N TRP A 379 -18.67 -9.99 -21.04
CA TRP A 379 -18.41 -10.05 -22.48
C TRP A 379 -16.93 -10.37 -22.76
N ILE A 380 -16.00 -9.71 -22.06
CA ILE A 380 -14.55 -9.96 -22.18
C ILE A 380 -14.22 -11.38 -21.73
N VAL A 381 -14.61 -11.74 -20.50
CA VAL A 381 -14.30 -13.05 -19.91
C VAL A 381 -14.84 -14.18 -20.78
N SER A 382 -16.09 -14.09 -21.27
CA SER A 382 -16.69 -15.13 -22.11
C SER A 382 -15.91 -15.44 -23.39
N ARG A 383 -15.11 -14.50 -23.88
CA ARG A 383 -14.28 -14.65 -25.09
C ARG A 383 -12.86 -15.07 -24.82
N HIS A 384 -12.29 -14.61 -23.69
CA HIS A 384 -10.86 -14.65 -23.44
C HIS A 384 -10.42 -15.56 -22.29
N TRP A 385 -11.34 -16.15 -21.52
CA TRP A 385 -10.98 -16.97 -20.37
C TRP A 385 -10.14 -18.22 -20.73
N ARG A 386 -10.28 -18.74 -21.96
CA ARG A 386 -9.48 -19.87 -22.46
C ARG A 386 -8.07 -19.49 -22.88
N GLU A 387 -7.77 -18.22 -23.02
CA GLU A 387 -6.43 -17.75 -23.39
C GLU A 387 -5.47 -17.82 -22.21
N ALA A 388 -4.20 -18.00 -22.50
CA ALA A 388 -3.11 -17.87 -21.54
C ALA A 388 -2.85 -16.39 -21.20
N ASP A 389 -2.16 -16.14 -20.08
CA ASP A 389 -1.82 -14.80 -19.62
C ASP A 389 -0.49 -14.79 -18.85
N LYS A 390 -0.13 -13.65 -18.23
CA LYS A 390 1.10 -13.48 -17.43
C LYS A 390 0.92 -13.83 -15.95
N GLY A 391 -0.31 -14.09 -15.50
CA GLY A 391 -0.63 -14.38 -14.10
C GLY A 391 -0.41 -13.23 -13.14
N ILE A 392 -0.74 -13.48 -11.88
CA ILE A 392 -0.67 -12.48 -10.80
C ILE A 392 0.76 -11.97 -10.54
N TRP A 393 1.78 -12.77 -10.84
CA TRP A 393 3.18 -12.46 -10.54
C TRP A 393 3.91 -11.74 -11.68
N GLU A 394 3.19 -11.36 -12.75
CA GLU A 394 3.69 -10.51 -13.83
C GLU A 394 4.90 -11.08 -14.57
N LEU A 395 4.93 -12.43 -14.75
CA LEU A 395 6.03 -13.10 -15.44
C LEU A 395 6.24 -12.50 -16.84
N ARG A 396 7.49 -12.25 -17.20
CA ARG A 396 7.87 -11.66 -18.50
C ARG A 396 8.10 -12.70 -19.59
N THR A 397 8.23 -13.99 -19.22
CA THR A 397 8.35 -15.15 -20.11
C THR A 397 7.05 -15.49 -20.84
N GLU A 398 6.88 -16.72 -21.25
CA GLU A 398 5.70 -17.22 -21.96
C GLU A 398 4.38 -17.06 -21.17
N ASP A 399 3.29 -16.80 -21.90
CA ASP A 399 1.95 -16.83 -21.33
C ASP A 399 1.59 -18.28 -20.95
N LYS A 400 0.97 -18.46 -19.77
CA LYS A 400 0.53 -19.77 -19.27
C LYS A 400 -0.94 -19.73 -18.84
N HIS A 401 -1.54 -20.92 -18.74
CA HIS A 401 -2.86 -21.07 -18.15
C HIS A 401 -2.74 -21.11 -16.62
N PHE A 402 -2.51 -19.96 -15.99
CA PHE A 402 -2.38 -19.87 -14.54
C PHE A 402 -3.69 -20.21 -13.85
N THR A 403 -3.63 -21.13 -12.89
CA THR A 403 -4.80 -21.60 -12.13
C THR A 403 -5.55 -20.43 -11.48
N PHE A 404 -4.82 -19.52 -10.83
CA PHE A 404 -5.45 -18.37 -10.18
C PHE A 404 -6.17 -17.44 -11.18
N SER A 405 -5.57 -17.17 -12.33
CA SER A 405 -6.23 -16.38 -13.38
C SER A 405 -7.53 -17.01 -13.86
N LYS A 406 -7.55 -18.35 -14.01
CA LYS A 406 -8.77 -19.08 -14.40
C LYS A 406 -9.82 -19.05 -13.29
N VAL A 407 -9.42 -19.22 -12.03
CA VAL A 407 -10.32 -19.07 -10.88
C VAL A 407 -10.97 -17.68 -10.87
N LEU A 408 -10.20 -16.63 -11.14
CA LEU A 408 -10.77 -15.28 -11.19
C LEU A 408 -11.65 -15.02 -12.42
N CYS A 409 -11.43 -15.70 -13.54
CA CYS A 409 -12.41 -15.72 -14.64
C CYS A 409 -13.74 -16.36 -14.18
N TRP A 410 -13.68 -17.45 -13.40
CA TRP A 410 -14.85 -18.05 -12.78
C TRP A 410 -15.53 -17.08 -11.80
N VAL A 411 -14.75 -16.43 -10.91
CA VAL A 411 -15.26 -15.42 -9.97
C VAL A 411 -16.01 -14.31 -10.69
N ALA A 412 -15.49 -13.83 -11.82
CA ALA A 412 -16.15 -12.78 -12.61
C ALA A 412 -17.56 -13.20 -13.03
N ILE A 413 -17.75 -14.43 -13.47
CA ILE A 413 -19.07 -14.93 -13.90
C ILE A 413 -19.98 -15.23 -12.71
N ASP A 414 -19.47 -15.87 -11.65
CA ASP A 414 -20.23 -16.13 -10.41
C ASP A 414 -20.76 -14.82 -9.79
N ARG A 415 -19.90 -13.81 -9.67
CA ARG A 415 -20.32 -12.51 -9.12
C ARG A 415 -21.26 -11.77 -10.06
N ALA A 416 -21.10 -11.87 -11.39
CA ALA A 416 -22.02 -11.29 -12.36
C ALA A 416 -23.44 -11.89 -12.23
N ILE A 417 -23.56 -13.20 -12.00
CA ILE A 417 -24.83 -13.88 -11.73
C ILE A 417 -25.48 -13.31 -10.46
N LYS A 418 -24.71 -13.14 -9.39
CA LYS A 418 -25.17 -12.56 -8.11
C LYS A 418 -25.61 -11.10 -8.30
N VAL A 419 -24.82 -10.28 -9.00
CA VAL A 419 -25.14 -8.88 -9.35
C VAL A 419 -26.46 -8.83 -10.16
N ALA A 420 -26.62 -9.69 -11.17
CA ALA A 420 -27.84 -9.74 -11.99
C ALA A 420 -29.08 -10.03 -11.13
N ARG A 421 -28.97 -10.95 -10.16
CA ARG A 421 -30.07 -11.28 -9.24
C ARG A 421 -30.41 -10.11 -8.32
N ILE A 422 -29.41 -9.45 -7.74
CA ILE A 422 -29.60 -8.26 -6.88
C ILE A 422 -30.32 -7.15 -7.65
N LEU A 423 -29.88 -6.87 -8.88
CA LEU A 423 -30.46 -5.83 -9.74
C LEU A 423 -31.72 -6.27 -10.51
N LYS A 424 -32.21 -7.49 -10.30
CA LYS A 424 -33.39 -8.09 -11.00
C LYS A 424 -33.25 -8.12 -12.53
N LYS A 425 -32.01 -8.26 -13.04
CA LYS A 425 -31.67 -8.30 -14.48
C LYS A 425 -31.50 -9.75 -15.00
N ASN A 426 -32.47 -10.64 -14.75
CA ASN A 426 -32.34 -12.09 -14.86
C ASN A 426 -32.27 -12.66 -16.30
N ARG A 427 -32.53 -11.88 -17.34
CA ARG A 427 -32.68 -12.35 -18.75
C ARG A 427 -31.47 -13.16 -19.27
N LYS A 428 -30.26 -12.94 -18.77
CA LYS A 428 -29.01 -13.59 -19.23
C LYS A 428 -28.48 -14.62 -18.25
N VAL A 429 -29.05 -14.78 -17.06
CA VAL A 429 -28.51 -15.56 -15.94
C VAL A 429 -28.31 -17.03 -16.33
N GLU A 430 -29.26 -17.67 -17.01
CA GLU A 430 -29.12 -19.09 -17.41
C GLU A 430 -27.90 -19.34 -18.30
N LYS A 431 -27.62 -18.42 -19.24
CA LYS A 431 -26.45 -18.52 -20.11
C LYS A 431 -25.15 -18.34 -19.29
N TRP A 432 -25.16 -17.46 -18.32
CA TRP A 432 -23.98 -17.22 -17.45
C TRP A 432 -23.74 -18.40 -16.48
N VAL A 433 -24.79 -19.03 -15.98
CA VAL A 433 -24.70 -20.25 -15.15
C VAL A 433 -24.02 -21.39 -15.94
N LYS A 434 -24.39 -21.60 -17.21
CA LYS A 434 -23.73 -22.60 -18.06
C LYS A 434 -22.23 -22.29 -18.24
N LEU A 435 -21.88 -21.02 -18.48
CA LEU A 435 -20.50 -20.58 -18.63
C LEU A 435 -19.71 -20.73 -17.30
N GLU A 436 -20.31 -20.41 -16.18
CA GLU A 436 -19.74 -20.57 -14.84
C GLU A 436 -19.38 -22.04 -14.58
N GLN A 437 -20.31 -22.97 -14.87
CA GLN A 437 -20.09 -24.41 -14.71
C GLN A 437 -19.02 -24.93 -15.66
N GLU A 438 -18.97 -24.45 -16.91
CA GLU A 438 -17.94 -24.82 -17.88
C GLU A 438 -16.54 -24.42 -17.40
N ILE A 439 -16.37 -23.16 -16.94
CA ILE A 439 -15.09 -22.66 -16.43
C ILE A 439 -14.69 -23.45 -15.17
N LYS A 440 -15.63 -23.70 -14.26
CA LYS A 440 -15.37 -24.46 -13.04
C LYS A 440 -14.86 -25.88 -13.32
N GLN A 441 -15.53 -26.57 -14.24
CA GLN A 441 -15.15 -27.93 -14.63
C GLN A 441 -13.76 -27.97 -15.28
N ASP A 442 -13.48 -27.03 -16.17
CA ASP A 442 -12.17 -26.91 -16.81
C ASP A 442 -11.03 -26.72 -15.78
N ILE A 443 -11.24 -25.82 -14.80
CA ILE A 443 -10.26 -25.59 -13.74
C ILE A 443 -10.04 -26.85 -12.91
N LEU A 444 -11.10 -27.49 -12.43
CA LEU A 444 -11.00 -28.68 -11.59
C LEU A 444 -10.31 -29.84 -12.29
N THR A 445 -10.46 -29.92 -13.62
CA THR A 445 -9.84 -30.98 -14.44
C THR A 445 -8.36 -30.72 -14.69
N ASN A 446 -7.97 -29.45 -14.99
CA ASN A 446 -6.65 -29.16 -15.52
C ASN A 446 -5.66 -28.60 -14.49
N SER A 447 -6.14 -28.08 -13.35
CA SER A 447 -5.27 -27.48 -12.31
C SER A 447 -4.88 -28.43 -11.19
N TRP A 448 -5.56 -29.59 -11.06
CA TRP A 448 -5.22 -30.61 -10.08
C TRP A 448 -4.09 -31.52 -10.60
N ASN A 449 -3.08 -31.74 -9.78
CA ASN A 449 -1.97 -32.65 -10.10
C ASN A 449 -1.91 -33.76 -9.06
N GLU A 450 -2.19 -35.01 -9.52
CA GLU A 450 -2.23 -36.20 -8.66
C GLU A 450 -0.87 -36.52 -8.02
N LYS A 451 0.25 -36.18 -8.68
CA LYS A 451 1.60 -36.52 -8.17
C LYS A 451 1.97 -35.66 -6.96
N VAL A 452 1.60 -34.38 -6.99
CA VAL A 452 1.84 -33.45 -5.86
C VAL A 452 0.64 -33.37 -4.93
N ASN A 453 -0.48 -34.00 -5.31
CA ASN A 453 -1.75 -34.04 -4.57
C ASN A 453 -2.24 -32.61 -4.19
N ALA A 454 -2.20 -31.70 -5.16
CA ALA A 454 -2.51 -30.29 -4.94
C ALA A 454 -3.00 -29.60 -6.22
N PHE A 455 -3.69 -28.48 -6.07
CA PHE A 455 -3.86 -27.49 -7.13
C PHE A 455 -2.52 -26.80 -7.38
N THR A 456 -2.14 -26.66 -8.66
CA THR A 456 -0.81 -26.18 -9.06
C THR A 456 -0.85 -24.79 -9.67
N GLN A 457 0.31 -24.18 -9.86
CA GLN A 457 0.48 -22.82 -10.39
C GLN A 457 -0.22 -22.62 -11.73
N SER A 458 -0.05 -23.56 -12.65
CA SER A 458 -0.63 -23.52 -14.01
C SER A 458 -0.99 -24.92 -14.48
N TYR A 459 -1.85 -25.01 -15.48
CA TYR A 459 -2.31 -26.28 -16.06
C TYR A 459 -1.15 -27.16 -16.49
N GLY A 460 -1.18 -28.40 -16.06
CA GLY A 460 -0.15 -29.39 -16.36
C GLY A 460 1.20 -29.20 -15.66
N SER A 461 1.38 -28.16 -14.88
CA SER A 461 2.60 -27.90 -14.11
C SER A 461 2.64 -28.73 -12.81
N PRO A 462 3.80 -29.15 -12.33
CA PRO A 462 3.96 -29.71 -10.98
C PRO A 462 4.22 -28.64 -9.91
N HIS A 463 4.47 -27.38 -10.30
CA HIS A 463 4.88 -26.31 -9.37
C HIS A 463 3.70 -25.79 -8.55
N LEU A 464 3.96 -25.55 -7.27
CA LEU A 464 3.00 -24.94 -6.35
C LEU A 464 3.11 -23.41 -6.37
N ASP A 465 2.02 -22.75 -5.99
CA ASP A 465 1.90 -21.29 -5.99
C ASP A 465 1.00 -20.83 -4.84
N ALA A 466 1.43 -19.82 -4.10
CA ALA A 466 0.69 -19.31 -2.96
C ALA A 466 -0.66 -18.68 -3.36
N SER A 467 -0.84 -18.22 -4.60
CA SER A 467 -2.09 -17.59 -5.04
C SER A 467 -3.28 -18.56 -5.05
N VAL A 468 -3.04 -19.89 -5.17
CA VAL A 468 -4.13 -20.88 -5.11
C VAL A 468 -4.77 -21.01 -3.73
N LEU A 469 -4.11 -20.53 -2.67
CA LEU A 469 -4.69 -20.41 -1.33
C LEU A 469 -5.93 -19.51 -1.30
N LEU A 470 -6.06 -18.60 -2.25
CA LEU A 470 -7.20 -17.70 -2.37
C LEU A 470 -8.45 -18.35 -2.98
N MET A 471 -8.37 -19.58 -3.49
CA MET A 471 -9.52 -20.28 -4.08
C MET A 471 -10.69 -20.39 -3.10
N GLU A 472 -10.42 -20.62 -1.81
CA GLU A 472 -11.44 -20.64 -0.76
C GLU A 472 -12.03 -19.25 -0.50
N SER A 473 -11.18 -18.24 -0.38
CA SER A 473 -11.59 -16.87 -0.06
C SER A 473 -12.51 -16.25 -1.12
N TYR A 474 -12.41 -16.72 -2.37
CA TYR A 474 -13.34 -16.37 -3.46
C TYR A 474 -14.54 -17.32 -3.56
N GLY A 475 -14.59 -18.39 -2.76
CA GLY A 475 -15.68 -19.37 -2.73
C GLY A 475 -15.68 -20.35 -3.91
N PHE A 476 -14.53 -20.53 -4.56
CA PHE A 476 -14.38 -21.54 -5.63
C PHE A 476 -14.39 -22.96 -5.08
N VAL A 477 -13.70 -23.18 -3.95
CA VAL A 477 -13.70 -24.42 -3.17
C VAL A 477 -14.15 -24.13 -1.74
N HIS A 478 -14.57 -25.16 -1.01
CA HIS A 478 -14.87 -25.06 0.41
C HIS A 478 -13.62 -25.30 1.24
N ALA A 479 -13.49 -24.61 2.40
CA ALA A 479 -12.31 -24.74 3.29
C ALA A 479 -12.03 -26.19 3.72
N LYS A 480 -13.06 -27.00 3.90
CA LYS A 480 -12.96 -28.41 4.30
C LYS A 480 -12.92 -29.39 3.10
N ASP A 481 -12.83 -28.89 1.86
CA ASP A 481 -12.64 -29.75 0.70
C ASP A 481 -11.30 -30.47 0.82
N PRO A 482 -11.27 -31.82 0.74
CA PRO A 482 -10.02 -32.60 0.89
C PRO A 482 -8.91 -32.15 -0.08
N LYS A 483 -9.26 -31.75 -1.31
CA LYS A 483 -8.30 -31.25 -2.29
C LYS A 483 -7.71 -29.90 -1.87
N PHE A 484 -8.53 -29.02 -1.30
CA PHE A 484 -8.04 -27.73 -0.78
C PHE A 484 -7.15 -27.93 0.45
N VAL A 485 -7.58 -28.74 1.42
CA VAL A 485 -6.77 -29.06 2.61
C VAL A 485 -5.42 -29.66 2.19
N SER A 486 -5.43 -30.62 1.27
CA SER A 486 -4.20 -31.22 0.73
C SER A 486 -3.30 -30.17 0.04
N THR A 487 -3.90 -29.22 -0.70
CA THR A 487 -3.16 -28.13 -1.35
C THR A 487 -2.49 -27.21 -0.33
N VAL A 488 -3.19 -26.83 0.75
CA VAL A 488 -2.61 -26.00 1.83
C VAL A 488 -1.41 -26.70 2.47
N LEU A 489 -1.53 -27.99 2.78
CA LEU A 489 -0.44 -28.79 3.38
C LEU A 489 0.74 -29.00 2.41
N ALA A 490 0.47 -29.18 1.13
CA ALA A 490 1.52 -29.28 0.10
C ALA A 490 2.30 -27.97 -0.05
N ILE A 491 1.59 -26.83 -0.10
CA ILE A 491 2.17 -25.48 -0.14
C ILE A 491 3.03 -25.23 1.10
N GLU A 492 2.53 -25.58 2.27
CA GLU A 492 3.31 -25.46 3.49
C GLU A 492 4.62 -26.24 3.40
N LYS A 493 4.56 -27.51 3.01
CA LYS A 493 5.72 -28.40 2.93
C LYS A 493 6.78 -27.89 1.94
N GLU A 494 6.35 -27.33 0.82
CA GLU A 494 7.26 -26.93 -0.26
C GLU A 494 7.66 -25.46 -0.22
N LEU A 495 6.69 -24.55 0.03
CA LEU A 495 6.90 -23.11 -0.07
C LEU A 495 7.19 -22.44 1.29
N SER A 496 6.98 -23.10 2.43
CA SER A 496 7.27 -22.50 3.72
C SER A 496 8.74 -22.67 4.13
N ASN A 497 9.26 -21.64 4.75
CA ASN A 497 10.55 -21.67 5.43
C ASN A 497 10.39 -20.90 6.75
N ASP A 498 10.38 -21.64 7.87
CA ASP A 498 10.22 -21.08 9.21
C ASP A 498 8.96 -20.21 9.33
N GLY A 499 7.84 -20.71 8.80
CA GLY A 499 6.52 -20.05 8.80
C GLY A 499 6.33 -18.94 7.79
N LEU A 500 7.38 -18.43 7.18
CA LEU A 500 7.30 -17.47 6.08
C LEU A 500 7.15 -18.19 4.74
N LEU A 501 6.42 -17.61 3.79
CA LEU A 501 6.05 -18.27 2.56
C LEU A 501 6.67 -17.61 1.32
N TYR A 502 7.29 -18.43 0.45
CA TYR A 502 7.58 -18.04 -0.93
C TYR A 502 6.27 -17.83 -1.71
N ARG A 503 6.26 -16.94 -2.70
CA ARG A 503 5.15 -16.85 -3.67
C ARG A 503 5.07 -18.11 -4.55
N TYR A 504 6.22 -18.61 -4.99
CA TYR A 504 6.47 -19.89 -5.66
C TYR A 504 7.97 -20.20 -5.55
N LYS A 505 8.36 -21.43 -5.90
CA LYS A 505 9.75 -21.90 -5.75
C LYS A 505 10.25 -22.54 -7.05
N ASN A 506 10.10 -21.81 -8.13
CA ASN A 506 10.62 -22.17 -9.46
C ASN A 506 11.29 -20.94 -10.09
N GLU A 507 12.15 -21.17 -11.06
CA GLU A 507 12.82 -20.10 -11.81
C GLU A 507 11.82 -19.29 -12.64
N ASP A 508 12.03 -17.99 -12.67
CA ASP A 508 11.36 -17.04 -13.53
C ASP A 508 12.39 -16.20 -14.32
N ASP A 509 11.98 -15.09 -14.92
CA ASP A 509 12.83 -14.19 -15.73
C ASP A 509 14.05 -13.62 -14.98
N PHE A 510 14.04 -13.67 -13.65
CA PHE A 510 15.04 -13.08 -12.77
C PHE A 510 15.67 -14.12 -11.83
N GLY A 511 15.50 -15.41 -12.11
CA GLY A 511 15.93 -16.50 -11.25
C GLY A 511 14.85 -16.93 -10.25
N MET A 512 15.21 -17.78 -9.28
CA MET A 512 14.30 -18.21 -8.23
C MET A 512 14.13 -17.11 -7.18
N PRO A 513 12.90 -16.81 -6.72
CA PRO A 513 12.69 -15.89 -5.60
C PRO A 513 13.48 -16.32 -4.36
N SER A 514 14.13 -15.37 -3.69
CA SER A 514 15.01 -15.63 -2.55
C SER A 514 14.49 -15.09 -1.21
N SER A 515 13.42 -14.28 -1.24
CA SER A 515 12.72 -13.72 -0.08
C SER A 515 11.31 -14.32 0.08
N SER A 516 10.71 -14.14 1.26
CA SER A 516 9.29 -14.44 1.45
C SER A 516 8.45 -13.27 0.97
N PHE A 517 7.36 -13.55 0.30
CA PHE A 517 6.40 -12.51 -0.05
C PHE A 517 5.39 -12.35 1.08
N THR A 518 5.36 -11.20 1.74
CA THR A 518 4.64 -10.99 3.00
C THR A 518 3.16 -11.34 2.90
N ILE A 519 2.49 -10.93 1.81
CA ILE A 519 1.06 -11.25 1.61
C ILE A 519 0.81 -12.76 1.50
N CYS A 520 1.71 -13.51 0.88
CA CYS A 520 1.58 -14.97 0.74
C CYS A 520 1.60 -15.66 2.10
N THR A 521 2.44 -15.17 3.02
CA THR A 521 2.47 -15.63 4.40
C THR A 521 1.13 -15.38 5.10
N PHE A 522 0.53 -14.20 4.95
CA PHE A 522 -0.80 -13.92 5.50
C PHE A 522 -1.91 -14.74 4.84
N TRP A 523 -1.85 -15.01 3.54
CA TRP A 523 -2.80 -15.93 2.88
C TRP A 523 -2.71 -17.34 3.45
N PHE A 524 -1.48 -17.81 3.70
CA PHE A 524 -1.26 -19.12 4.32
C PHE A 524 -1.82 -19.17 5.75
N ILE A 525 -1.55 -18.17 6.58
CA ILE A 525 -2.09 -18.04 7.94
C ILE A 525 -3.63 -18.09 7.91
N ASN A 526 -4.24 -17.33 6.99
CA ASN A 526 -5.69 -17.31 6.82
C ASN A 526 -6.24 -18.67 6.37
N SER A 527 -5.52 -19.38 5.48
CA SER A 527 -5.90 -20.72 5.04
C SER A 527 -5.79 -21.75 6.15
N LEU A 528 -4.74 -21.72 6.98
CA LEU A 528 -4.63 -22.55 8.20
C LEU A 528 -5.84 -22.37 9.12
N PHE A 529 -6.20 -21.12 9.41
CA PHE A 529 -7.37 -20.82 10.22
C PHE A 529 -8.65 -21.43 9.63
N LYS A 530 -8.87 -21.27 8.33
CA LYS A 530 -10.05 -21.77 7.59
C LYS A 530 -10.14 -23.29 7.53
N ILE A 531 -9.01 -24.00 7.41
CA ILE A 531 -9.01 -25.47 7.45
C ILE A 531 -9.11 -26.04 8.88
N GLY A 532 -9.11 -25.19 9.93
CA GLY A 532 -9.32 -25.57 11.33
C GLY A 532 -8.08 -25.64 12.19
N GLU A 533 -6.91 -25.25 11.69
CA GLU A 533 -5.64 -25.13 12.41
C GLU A 533 -5.55 -23.76 13.14
N GLU A 534 -6.56 -23.44 13.95
CA GLU A 534 -6.77 -22.08 14.48
C GLU A 534 -5.66 -21.61 15.43
N GLU A 535 -5.23 -22.46 16.38
CA GLU A 535 -4.17 -22.09 17.33
C GLU A 535 -2.87 -21.81 16.60
N ARG A 536 -2.51 -22.69 15.72
CA ARG A 536 -1.30 -22.58 14.88
C ARG A 536 -1.32 -21.34 13.99
N ALA A 537 -2.48 -21.03 13.41
CA ALA A 537 -2.65 -19.82 12.60
C ALA A 537 -2.44 -18.55 13.43
N ARG A 538 -2.93 -18.52 14.68
CA ARG A 538 -2.76 -17.38 15.61
C ARG A 538 -1.30 -17.22 16.04
N GLU A 539 -0.65 -18.30 16.46
CA GLU A 539 0.76 -18.29 16.84
C GLU A 539 1.65 -17.78 15.71
N LEU A 540 1.41 -18.25 14.50
CA LEU A 540 2.15 -17.80 13.33
C LEU A 540 1.86 -16.32 13.00
N PHE A 541 0.62 -15.89 13.13
CA PHE A 541 0.24 -14.48 12.93
C PHE A 541 0.95 -13.56 13.92
N ASP A 542 0.94 -13.90 15.23
CA ASP A 542 1.63 -13.12 16.26
C ASP A 542 3.15 -13.09 16.01
N THR A 543 3.71 -14.21 15.55
CA THR A 543 5.12 -14.28 15.15
C THR A 543 5.41 -13.32 13.99
N VAL A 544 4.61 -13.34 12.94
CA VAL A 544 4.79 -12.46 11.78
C VAL A 544 4.58 -10.98 12.15
N LEU A 545 3.63 -10.68 13.04
CA LEU A 545 3.46 -9.31 13.57
C LEU A 545 4.72 -8.77 14.24
N SER A 546 5.51 -9.64 14.89
CA SER A 546 6.79 -9.26 15.52
C SER A 546 7.86 -8.84 14.53
N TYR A 547 7.74 -9.20 13.26
CA TYR A 547 8.68 -8.84 12.17
C TYR A 547 8.37 -7.46 11.57
N SER A 548 7.25 -6.83 11.92
CA SER A 548 6.97 -5.45 11.53
C SER A 548 8.08 -4.51 12.03
N ASN A 549 8.21 -3.33 11.41
CA ASN A 549 9.12 -2.34 11.97
C ASN A 549 8.60 -1.79 13.31
N HIS A 550 9.40 -0.94 13.96
CA HIS A 550 9.11 -0.36 15.29
C HIS A 550 7.77 0.40 15.37
N LEU A 551 7.12 0.69 14.26
CA LEU A 551 5.84 1.39 14.15
C LEU A 551 4.68 0.50 13.69
N GLY A 552 4.90 -0.81 13.51
CA GLY A 552 3.90 -1.77 13.05
C GLY A 552 3.62 -1.68 11.54
N LEU A 553 4.60 -1.27 10.73
CA LEU A 553 4.50 -1.20 9.29
C LEU A 553 5.20 -2.39 8.62
N PHE A 554 4.67 -2.80 7.47
CA PHE A 554 5.20 -3.89 6.64
C PHE A 554 5.55 -3.41 5.24
N SER A 555 6.60 -4.02 4.70
CA SER A 555 7.01 -3.93 3.29
C SER A 555 6.45 -5.10 2.49
N GLU A 556 6.90 -5.20 1.24
CA GLU A 556 6.57 -6.26 0.30
C GLU A 556 7.05 -7.63 0.76
N ASP A 557 8.32 -7.73 1.15
CA ASP A 557 9.01 -8.97 1.46
C ASP A 557 9.56 -8.98 2.88
N ILE A 558 9.87 -10.20 3.37
CA ILE A 558 10.60 -10.45 4.60
C ILE A 558 11.74 -11.43 4.28
N ASP A 559 12.97 -11.07 4.66
CA ASP A 559 14.13 -11.95 4.52
C ASP A 559 13.98 -13.18 5.41
N PHE A 560 14.16 -14.36 4.83
CA PHE A 560 13.96 -15.61 5.55
C PHE A 560 14.90 -15.80 6.75
N LYS A 561 16.14 -15.32 6.66
CA LYS A 561 17.16 -15.53 7.69
C LYS A 561 17.14 -14.45 8.75
N THR A 562 17.11 -13.20 8.32
CA THR A 562 17.25 -12.04 9.23
C THR A 562 15.92 -11.55 9.73
N LYS A 563 14.80 -12.00 9.14
CA LYS A 563 13.43 -11.54 9.40
C LYS A 563 13.24 -10.04 9.17
N ARG A 564 14.09 -9.44 8.32
CA ARG A 564 14.03 -8.01 7.97
C ARG A 564 13.07 -7.76 6.83
N LEU A 565 12.49 -6.59 6.87
CA LEU A 565 11.64 -6.08 5.81
C LEU A 565 12.49 -5.74 4.58
N LEU A 566 11.98 -6.13 3.41
CA LEU A 566 12.56 -5.94 2.08
C LEU A 566 11.46 -5.48 1.11
N GLY A 567 11.86 -5.01 -0.08
CA GLY A 567 10.93 -4.56 -1.10
C GLY A 567 10.28 -3.21 -0.79
N ASN A 568 9.34 -2.80 -1.62
CA ASN A 568 8.70 -1.49 -1.52
C ASN A 568 7.89 -1.31 -0.23
N PHE A 569 7.90 -0.07 0.31
CA PHE A 569 7.45 0.23 1.68
C PHE A 569 6.67 1.55 1.80
N PRO A 570 5.67 1.61 2.70
CA PRO A 570 4.90 0.45 3.17
C PRO A 570 4.06 -0.11 2.02
N GLN A 571 3.81 -1.41 2.01
CA GLN A 571 3.08 -2.04 0.92
C GLN A 571 1.60 -2.26 1.25
N ALA A 572 0.71 -1.91 0.31
CA ALA A 572 -0.73 -2.05 0.47
C ALA A 572 -1.16 -3.52 0.65
N TYR A 573 -0.59 -4.43 -0.13
CA TYR A 573 -0.88 -5.86 -0.07
C TYR A 573 -0.64 -6.46 1.31
N SER A 574 0.52 -6.19 1.90
CA SER A 574 0.88 -6.68 3.23
C SER A 574 -0.09 -6.19 4.30
N HIS A 575 -0.46 -4.90 4.25
CA HIS A 575 -1.38 -4.31 5.22
C HIS A 575 -2.84 -4.75 5.04
N LEU A 576 -3.31 -4.98 3.81
CA LEU A 576 -4.67 -5.49 3.61
C LEU A 576 -4.81 -6.92 4.14
N ALA A 577 -3.83 -7.80 3.85
CA ALA A 577 -3.88 -9.19 4.27
C ALA A 577 -3.72 -9.34 5.79
N LEU A 578 -2.91 -8.49 6.42
CA LEU A 578 -2.86 -8.37 7.88
C LEU A 578 -4.25 -8.07 8.46
N ILE A 579 -4.96 -7.09 7.89
CA ILE A 579 -6.33 -6.75 8.35
C ILE A 579 -7.27 -7.94 8.16
N GLU A 580 -7.22 -8.64 7.02
CA GLU A 580 -8.07 -9.81 6.77
C GLU A 580 -7.85 -10.91 7.81
N CYS A 581 -6.60 -11.26 8.13
CA CYS A 581 -6.27 -12.21 9.18
C CYS A 581 -6.78 -11.73 10.56
N ALA A 582 -6.43 -10.50 10.94
CA ALA A 582 -6.80 -9.94 12.24
C ALA A 582 -8.33 -9.89 12.44
N VAL A 583 -9.09 -9.54 11.40
CA VAL A 583 -10.57 -9.52 11.44
C VAL A 583 -11.15 -10.93 11.52
N ASN A 584 -10.59 -11.90 10.78
CA ASN A 584 -11.03 -13.30 10.85
C ASN A 584 -10.78 -13.93 12.22
N PHE A 585 -9.73 -13.52 12.91
CA PHE A 585 -9.38 -13.99 14.26
C PHE A 585 -10.15 -13.29 15.38
N SER A 586 -10.87 -12.21 15.06
CA SER A 586 -11.49 -11.34 16.05
C SER A 586 -13.00 -11.27 15.88
N ASN A 587 -13.72 -11.15 17.00
CA ASN A 587 -15.13 -10.80 17.00
C ASN A 587 -15.29 -9.28 17.12
N LYS A 588 -16.32 -8.71 16.51
CA LYS A 588 -16.66 -7.31 16.74
C LYS A 588 -17.06 -7.09 18.18
N ALA A 589 -16.60 -6.02 18.80
CA ALA A 589 -17.01 -5.66 20.14
C ALA A 589 -18.53 -5.42 20.18
N GLY A 590 -19.23 -6.20 21.00
CA GLY A 590 -20.70 -6.21 21.10
C GLY A 590 -21.36 -7.48 20.56
N GLU A 591 -20.74 -8.22 19.63
CA GLU A 591 -21.24 -9.54 19.21
C GLU A 591 -21.03 -10.59 20.30
N GLU A 592 -19.99 -10.48 21.12
CA GLU A 592 -19.78 -11.35 22.30
C GLU A 592 -20.94 -11.28 23.30
N LYS A 593 -21.44 -10.08 23.61
CA LYS A 593 -22.58 -9.90 24.53
C LYS A 593 -23.87 -10.52 24.00
N VAL A 594 -24.06 -10.54 22.69
CA VAL A 594 -25.23 -11.18 22.05
C VAL A 594 -25.08 -12.71 22.07
N LEU A 595 -23.88 -13.22 21.80
CA LEU A 595 -23.60 -14.66 21.84
C LEU A 595 -23.64 -15.23 23.26
N GLU A 596 -23.17 -14.51 24.29
CA GLU A 596 -23.29 -14.87 25.70
C GLU A 596 -24.77 -14.86 26.13
N SER A 597 -25.54 -13.84 25.75
CA SER A 597 -26.99 -13.78 26.05
C SER A 597 -27.84 -14.81 25.30
N MET A 598 -27.31 -15.45 24.26
CA MET A 598 -27.95 -16.56 23.54
C MET A 598 -27.53 -17.93 24.10
N ARG A 599 -26.52 -18.00 24.97
CA ARG A 599 -26.06 -19.23 25.64
C ARG A 599 -26.58 -19.36 27.08
N GLU A 600 -27.11 -18.27 27.66
CA GLU A 600 -27.93 -18.25 28.87
C GLU A 600 -29.44 -18.44 28.53
#